data_15090578ce95fdcc76b5a06ba8eee7e0
#
_entry.id   15090578ce95fdcc76b5a06ba8eee7e0
#
_cell.length_a   1.000
_cell.length_b   1.000
_cell.length_c   1.000
_cell.angle_alpha   90.00
_cell.angle_beta   90.00
_cell.angle_gamma   90.00
#
_symmetry.space_group_name_H-M   'P 1'
#
loop_
_entity.id
_entity.type
_entity.pdbx_description
1 polymer ?
#
loop_
_entity_poly.entity_id
_entity_poly.type
_entity_poly.pdbx_seq_one_letter_code
_entity_poly.pdbx_strand_id
1 'polypeptide(L)'
;GVNDKHLDYNSYELESSNKGLKFKILDKKTNEEKELKTKLIGRHNIVNITGAIAVADYLKVPMKKIAVKVREIQNVKHRLELLPKGNITIIDDSYNANPISSKSAVDTLGEFKGIKIIVTPGLIELGKEQEKYNYEFGKYMADICDYIFLVGTDNYEAMLKGIKEKNYDEQKVFKVNLPQEAVSQIISWNLKEEVTVLLENDLPDNYNL
;
A
#
# COMPACT_ATOMS: atom_id res chain seq x y z
N GLY A 1 -6.36 5.80 18.38
CA GLY A 1 -5.60 4.67 17.86
C GLY A 1 -6.51 3.56 17.35
N VAL A 2 -5.95 2.40 17.10
CA VAL A 2 -6.63 1.26 16.46
C VAL A 2 -6.54 0.04 17.38
N ASN A 3 -7.69 -0.61 17.63
CA ASN A 3 -7.82 -1.80 18.48
C ASN A 3 -7.22 -1.66 19.89
N ASP A 4 -7.28 -0.46 20.45
CA ASP A 4 -6.77 -0.17 21.79
C ASP A 4 -7.85 0.52 22.64
N LYS A 5 -8.45 -0.25 23.56
CA LYS A 5 -9.54 0.19 24.44
C LYS A 5 -9.11 1.24 25.48
N HIS A 6 -7.81 1.49 25.64
CA HIS A 6 -7.32 2.48 26.60
C HIS A 6 -7.28 3.91 26.05
N LEU A 7 -7.36 4.05 24.72
CA LEU A 7 -7.32 5.35 24.04
C LEU A 7 -8.67 6.07 24.08
N ASP A 8 -8.65 7.40 24.10
CA ASP A 8 -9.85 8.24 24.05
C ASP A 8 -10.66 8.03 22.78
N TYR A 9 -9.98 7.82 21.64
CA TYR A 9 -10.57 7.45 20.35
C TYR A 9 -10.01 6.12 19.89
N ASN A 10 -10.88 5.12 19.78
CA ASN A 10 -10.52 3.78 19.35
C ASN A 10 -11.25 3.39 18.08
N SER A 11 -10.52 3.08 17.00
CA SER A 11 -11.07 2.51 15.78
C SER A 11 -10.92 0.99 15.79
N TYR A 12 -11.95 0.26 15.39
CA TYR A 12 -12.01 -1.19 15.44
C TYR A 12 -13.02 -1.76 14.42
N GLU A 13 -13.16 -3.08 14.34
CA GLU A 13 -13.96 -3.77 13.31
C GLU A 13 -13.59 -3.29 11.90
N LEU A 14 -12.31 -3.48 11.54
CA LEU A 14 -11.73 -2.95 10.32
C LEU A 14 -11.99 -3.88 9.14
N GLU A 15 -12.68 -3.39 8.13
CA GLU A 15 -12.81 -4.03 6.83
C GLU A 15 -12.02 -3.22 5.81
N SER A 16 -11.16 -3.89 5.04
CA SER A 16 -10.38 -3.29 3.95
C SER A 16 -10.65 -4.02 2.64
N SER A 17 -10.76 -3.29 1.55
CA SER A 17 -11.01 -3.83 0.22
C SER A 17 -10.60 -2.85 -0.87
N ASN A 18 -10.68 -3.29 -2.13
CA ASN A 18 -10.52 -2.42 -3.30
C ASN A 18 -11.56 -1.27 -3.40
N LYS A 19 -12.57 -1.25 -2.53
CA LYS A 19 -13.60 -0.19 -2.45
C LYS A 19 -13.31 0.82 -1.35
N GLY A 20 -12.22 0.64 -0.61
CA GLY A 20 -11.83 1.47 0.52
C GLY A 20 -11.94 0.78 1.87
N LEU A 21 -11.97 1.58 2.92
CA LEU A 21 -11.99 1.13 4.31
C LEU A 21 -13.35 1.37 4.94
N LYS A 22 -13.77 0.43 5.79
CA LYS A 22 -14.91 0.54 6.69
C LYS A 22 -14.46 0.19 8.09
N PHE A 23 -14.83 0.97 9.07
CA PHE A 23 -14.44 0.77 10.46
C PHE A 23 -15.41 1.46 11.42
N LYS A 24 -15.41 1.06 12.67
CA LYS A 24 -16.09 1.76 13.75
C LYS A 24 -15.12 2.61 14.54
N ILE A 25 -15.58 3.74 15.03
CA ILE A 25 -14.85 4.58 15.99
C ILE A 25 -15.69 4.77 17.24
N LEU A 26 -15.05 4.59 18.39
CA LEU A 26 -15.62 4.89 19.71
C LEU A 26 -14.93 6.12 20.28
N ASP A 27 -15.73 7.15 20.59
CA ASP A 27 -15.32 8.22 21.50
C ASP A 27 -15.62 7.76 22.93
N LYS A 28 -14.56 7.51 23.70
CA LYS A 28 -14.68 6.99 25.06
C LYS A 28 -15.27 7.99 26.06
N LYS A 29 -15.15 9.31 25.79
CA LYS A 29 -15.66 10.36 26.68
C LYS A 29 -17.19 10.44 26.63
N THR A 30 -17.74 10.30 25.42
CA THR A 30 -19.20 10.38 25.21
C THR A 30 -19.85 9.01 25.11
N ASN A 31 -19.05 7.94 24.99
CA ASN A 31 -19.46 6.59 24.66
C ASN A 31 -20.24 6.52 23.33
N GLU A 32 -20.00 7.48 22.43
CA GLU A 32 -20.60 7.50 21.10
C GLU A 32 -19.82 6.60 20.14
N GLU A 33 -20.52 5.68 19.49
CA GLU A 33 -19.99 4.81 18.46
C GLU A 33 -20.49 5.24 17.09
N LYS A 34 -19.59 5.23 16.08
CA LYS A 34 -19.95 5.57 14.71
C LYS A 34 -19.27 4.65 13.69
N GLU A 35 -20.05 4.09 12.77
CA GLU A 35 -19.53 3.43 11.58
C GLU A 35 -19.10 4.48 10.56
N LEU A 36 -17.87 4.35 10.04
CA LEU A 36 -17.26 5.24 9.06
C LEU A 36 -16.84 4.45 7.83
N LYS A 37 -16.90 5.11 6.68
CA LYS A 37 -16.45 4.58 5.39
C LYS A 37 -15.64 5.64 4.67
N THR A 38 -14.58 5.22 4.00
CA THR A 38 -13.74 6.08 3.15
C THR A 38 -13.32 5.34 1.90
N LYS A 39 -12.98 6.08 0.85
CA LYS A 39 -12.40 5.52 -0.38
C LYS A 39 -10.90 5.22 -0.26
N LEU A 40 -10.24 5.73 0.78
CA LEU A 40 -8.83 5.42 1.02
C LEU A 40 -8.64 3.93 1.24
N ILE A 41 -7.57 3.36 0.73
CA ILE A 41 -7.11 2.00 0.99
C ILE A 41 -5.92 1.99 1.94
N GLY A 42 -5.54 0.81 2.45
CA GLY A 42 -4.44 0.65 3.39
C GLY A 42 -4.83 0.96 4.83
N ARG A 43 -4.69 -0.03 5.71
CA ARG A 43 -5.12 0.03 7.13
C ARG A 43 -4.46 1.15 7.93
N HIS A 44 -3.24 1.57 7.56
CA HIS A 44 -2.56 2.70 8.20
C HIS A 44 -3.35 4.01 8.09
N ASN A 45 -4.17 4.18 7.04
CA ASN A 45 -5.02 5.36 6.90
C ASN A 45 -6.11 5.45 7.97
N ILE A 46 -6.48 4.35 8.60
CA ILE A 46 -7.42 4.38 9.74
C ILE A 46 -6.81 5.13 10.94
N VAL A 47 -5.51 4.94 11.19
CA VAL A 47 -4.79 5.67 12.25
C VAL A 47 -4.81 7.17 11.95
N ASN A 48 -4.50 7.55 10.69
CA ASN A 48 -4.49 8.94 10.25
C ASN A 48 -5.89 9.58 10.39
N ILE A 49 -6.93 8.87 9.92
CA ILE A 49 -8.32 9.34 10.02
C ILE A 49 -8.75 9.45 11.49
N THR A 50 -8.41 8.47 12.34
CA THR A 50 -8.74 8.51 13.77
C THR A 50 -8.11 9.74 14.45
N GLY A 51 -6.86 10.05 14.12
CA GLY A 51 -6.20 11.28 14.62
C GLY A 51 -6.90 12.56 14.15
N ALA A 52 -7.25 12.61 12.85
CA ALA A 52 -7.99 13.77 12.31
C ALA A 52 -9.37 13.93 12.95
N ILE A 53 -10.09 12.83 13.22
CA ILE A 53 -11.37 12.86 13.93
C ILE A 53 -11.21 13.40 15.34
N ALA A 54 -10.20 12.96 16.09
CA ALA A 54 -9.93 13.45 17.43
C ALA A 54 -9.71 14.97 17.46
N VAL A 55 -8.97 15.51 16.50
CA VAL A 55 -8.76 16.95 16.34
C VAL A 55 -10.07 17.69 15.98
N ALA A 56 -10.84 17.14 15.04
CA ALA A 56 -12.10 17.73 14.63
C ALA A 56 -13.14 17.78 15.77
N ASP A 57 -13.20 16.70 16.56
CA ASP A 57 -14.08 16.65 17.73
C ASP A 57 -13.61 17.63 18.83
N TYR A 58 -12.30 17.73 19.07
CA TYR A 58 -11.76 18.75 19.97
C TYR A 58 -12.18 20.16 19.55
N LEU A 59 -12.22 20.43 18.26
CA LEU A 59 -12.71 21.69 17.66
C LEU A 59 -14.24 21.80 17.62
N LYS A 60 -14.96 20.85 18.25
CA LYS A 60 -16.44 20.83 18.36
C LYS A 60 -17.16 20.67 17.00
N VAL A 61 -16.52 20.01 16.02
CA VAL A 61 -17.20 19.65 14.78
C VAL A 61 -18.12 18.46 15.06
N PRO A 62 -19.43 18.55 14.76
CA PRO A 62 -20.37 17.46 15.02
C PRO A 62 -19.97 16.16 14.29
N MET A 63 -20.04 15.01 14.95
CA MET A 63 -19.65 13.70 14.41
C MET A 63 -20.36 13.37 13.08
N LYS A 64 -21.61 13.80 12.89
CA LYS A 64 -22.32 13.66 11.61
C LYS A 64 -21.61 14.35 10.45
N LYS A 65 -21.05 15.54 10.67
CA LYS A 65 -20.27 16.29 9.66
C LYS A 65 -18.93 15.62 9.41
N ILE A 66 -18.26 15.17 10.49
CA ILE A 66 -17.01 14.40 10.39
C ILE A 66 -17.22 13.17 9.52
N ALA A 67 -18.25 12.37 9.76
CA ALA A 67 -18.54 11.15 9.00
C ALA A 67 -18.76 11.42 7.50
N VAL A 68 -19.41 12.53 7.15
CA VAL A 68 -19.57 12.95 5.75
C VAL A 68 -18.21 13.28 5.14
N LYS A 69 -17.38 14.06 5.84
CA LYS A 69 -16.05 14.45 5.34
C LYS A 69 -15.10 13.26 5.20
N VAL A 70 -15.13 12.31 6.14
CA VAL A 70 -14.35 11.06 6.03
C VAL A 70 -14.70 10.29 4.74
N ARG A 71 -15.97 10.26 4.33
CA ARG A 71 -16.43 9.62 3.09
C ARG A 71 -15.95 10.38 1.83
N GLU A 72 -15.78 11.69 1.94
CA GLU A 72 -15.38 12.57 0.84
C GLU A 72 -13.86 12.66 0.66
N ILE A 73 -13.04 12.12 1.58
CA ILE A 73 -11.59 12.12 1.45
C ILE A 73 -11.19 11.46 0.13
N GLN A 74 -10.34 12.15 -0.62
CA GLN A 74 -9.75 11.64 -1.86
C GLN A 74 -8.32 11.17 -1.60
N ASN A 75 -7.86 10.22 -2.41
CA ASN A 75 -6.46 9.80 -2.38
C ASN A 75 -5.55 10.98 -2.78
N VAL A 76 -4.40 11.05 -2.15
CA VAL A 76 -3.31 11.90 -2.63
C VAL A 76 -2.64 11.18 -3.80
N LYS A 77 -2.33 11.91 -4.86
CA LYS A 77 -1.66 11.40 -6.06
C LYS A 77 -0.39 10.63 -5.66
N HIS A 78 -0.16 9.47 -6.24
CA HIS A 78 1.00 8.62 -5.96
C HIS A 78 1.13 8.15 -4.50
N ARG A 79 0.01 8.10 -3.74
CA ARG A 79 -0.06 7.60 -2.36
C ARG A 79 -1.19 6.59 -2.24
N LEU A 80 -0.91 5.34 -2.57
CA LEU A 80 -1.89 4.26 -2.69
C LEU A 80 -3.10 4.66 -3.54
N GLU A 81 -2.85 5.41 -4.61
CA GLU A 81 -3.89 5.87 -5.53
C GLU A 81 -4.39 4.69 -6.37
N LEU A 82 -5.72 4.49 -6.39
CA LEU A 82 -6.34 3.44 -7.19
C LEU A 82 -6.64 3.94 -8.61
N LEU A 83 -6.07 3.27 -9.60
CA LEU A 83 -6.26 3.56 -11.02
C LEU A 83 -6.82 2.33 -11.73
N PRO A 84 -8.17 2.13 -11.72
CA PRO A 84 -8.78 0.96 -12.37
C PRO A 84 -8.78 1.10 -13.89
N LYS A 85 -8.42 0.00 -14.59
CA LYS A 85 -8.42 -0.11 -16.05
C LYS A 85 -8.89 -1.51 -16.49
N GLY A 86 -10.17 -1.67 -16.72
CA GLY A 86 -10.76 -2.98 -17.04
C GLY A 86 -10.63 -3.95 -15.86
N ASN A 87 -10.03 -5.12 -16.11
CA ASN A 87 -9.74 -6.11 -15.07
C ASN A 87 -8.40 -5.87 -14.35
N ILE A 88 -7.65 -4.84 -14.72
CA ILE A 88 -6.40 -4.46 -14.07
C ILE A 88 -6.67 -3.25 -13.18
N THR A 89 -6.26 -3.32 -11.93
CA THR A 89 -6.22 -2.18 -11.00
C THR A 89 -4.77 -1.87 -10.68
N ILE A 90 -4.33 -0.64 -10.92
CA ILE A 90 -3.02 -0.17 -10.49
C ILE A 90 -3.19 0.52 -9.14
N ILE A 91 -2.37 0.14 -8.18
CA ILE A 91 -2.15 0.87 -6.92
C ILE A 91 -0.87 1.66 -7.14
N ASP A 92 -0.99 2.97 -7.25
CA ASP A 92 0.14 3.87 -7.44
C ASP A 92 0.60 4.41 -6.08
N ASP A 93 1.73 3.91 -5.60
CA ASP A 93 2.43 4.34 -4.37
C ASP A 93 3.87 4.77 -4.68
N SER A 94 4.04 5.46 -5.81
CA SER A 94 5.35 5.77 -6.38
C SER A 94 5.99 7.05 -5.84
N TYR A 95 5.35 7.80 -4.94
CA TYR A 95 5.86 9.10 -4.52
C TYR A 95 7.15 9.02 -3.70
N ASN A 96 7.20 8.19 -2.68
CA ASN A 96 8.36 7.97 -1.80
C ASN A 96 8.11 6.75 -0.92
N ALA A 97 9.15 6.00 -0.65
CA ALA A 97 9.08 4.78 0.12
C ALA A 97 10.10 4.75 1.27
N ASN A 98 9.74 4.03 2.32
CA ASN A 98 10.63 3.63 3.40
C ASN A 98 10.26 2.19 3.82
N PRO A 99 11.09 1.48 4.59
CA PRO A 99 10.84 0.07 4.90
C PRO A 99 9.48 -0.24 5.53
N ILE A 100 8.92 0.69 6.30
CA ILE A 100 7.61 0.51 6.95
C ILE A 100 6.48 0.77 5.96
N SER A 101 6.56 1.85 5.18
CA SER A 101 5.52 2.20 4.20
C SER A 101 5.42 1.15 3.09
N SER A 102 6.56 0.70 2.55
CA SER A 102 6.60 -0.31 1.48
C SER A 102 6.02 -1.65 1.94
N LYS A 103 6.33 -2.06 3.18
CA LYS A 103 5.68 -3.22 3.77
C LYS A 103 4.16 -3.04 3.85
N SER A 104 3.69 -1.86 4.31
CA SER A 104 2.26 -1.55 4.39
C SER A 104 1.58 -1.51 3.02
N ALA A 105 2.29 -1.07 1.97
CA ALA A 105 1.78 -1.09 0.60
C ALA A 105 1.62 -2.53 0.08
N VAL A 106 2.61 -3.41 0.33
CA VAL A 106 2.53 -4.84 -0.01
C VAL A 106 1.42 -5.53 0.80
N ASP A 107 1.25 -5.23 2.10
CA ASP A 107 0.11 -5.71 2.89
C ASP A 107 -1.22 -5.30 2.25
N THR A 108 -1.31 -4.04 1.79
CA THR A 108 -2.50 -3.52 1.11
C THR A 108 -2.76 -4.25 -0.20
N LEU A 109 -1.72 -4.53 -1.00
CA LEU A 109 -1.84 -5.37 -2.20
C LEU A 109 -2.38 -6.76 -1.84
N GLY A 110 -1.91 -7.35 -0.74
CA GLY A 110 -2.36 -8.65 -0.23
C GLY A 110 -3.86 -8.74 0.09
N GLU A 111 -4.52 -7.61 0.34
CA GLU A 111 -5.97 -7.53 0.61
C GLU A 111 -6.83 -7.65 -0.67
N PHE A 112 -6.23 -7.53 -1.86
CA PHE A 112 -6.92 -7.64 -3.13
C PHE A 112 -7.07 -9.09 -3.57
N LYS A 113 -8.14 -9.37 -4.30
CA LYS A 113 -8.39 -10.68 -4.92
C LYS A 113 -7.66 -10.79 -6.26
N GLY A 114 -7.56 -12.03 -6.76
CA GLY A 114 -6.94 -12.31 -8.04
C GLY A 114 -5.41 -12.24 -8.00
N ILE A 115 -4.81 -11.93 -9.13
CA ILE A 115 -3.36 -11.93 -9.33
C ILE A 115 -2.77 -10.63 -8.78
N LYS A 116 -1.74 -10.76 -7.94
CA LYS A 116 -1.03 -9.67 -7.27
C LYS A 116 0.36 -9.51 -7.85
N ILE A 117 0.64 -8.35 -8.38
CA ILE A 117 1.90 -8.03 -9.05
C ILE A 117 2.51 -6.81 -8.37
N ILE A 118 3.82 -6.86 -8.11
CA ILE A 118 4.56 -5.68 -7.67
C ILE A 118 5.58 -5.28 -8.72
N VAL A 119 5.74 -3.97 -8.91
CA VAL A 119 6.76 -3.33 -9.74
C VAL A 119 7.51 -2.35 -8.87
N THR A 120 8.79 -2.57 -8.62
CA THR A 120 9.57 -1.74 -7.68
C THR A 120 11.05 -1.68 -8.04
N PRO A 121 11.71 -0.51 -7.87
CA PRO A 121 13.17 -0.40 -7.88
C PRO A 121 13.80 -0.76 -6.53
N GLY A 122 12.98 -1.09 -5.53
CA GLY A 122 13.43 -1.30 -4.16
C GLY A 122 13.52 0.00 -3.37
N LEU A 123 14.17 -0.09 -2.22
CA LEU A 123 14.30 0.99 -1.26
C LEU A 123 15.65 1.69 -1.43
N ILE A 124 15.63 3.01 -1.44
CA ILE A 124 16.81 3.87 -1.61
C ILE A 124 17.02 4.77 -0.38
N GLU A 125 18.14 5.48 -0.33
CA GLU A 125 18.49 6.45 0.71
C GLU A 125 18.59 5.86 2.14
N LEU A 126 18.87 4.56 2.25
CA LEU A 126 19.01 3.86 3.53
C LEU A 126 20.49 3.70 3.99
N GLY A 127 21.42 4.32 3.28
CA GLY A 127 22.84 4.27 3.60
C GLY A 127 23.37 2.85 3.71
N LYS A 128 24.10 2.53 4.79
CA LYS A 128 24.72 1.21 5.00
C LYS A 128 23.71 0.06 5.20
N GLU A 129 22.47 0.36 5.52
CA GLU A 129 21.42 -0.63 5.75
C GLU A 129 20.63 -0.96 4.47
N GLN A 130 20.92 -0.29 3.35
CA GLN A 130 20.13 -0.41 2.11
C GLN A 130 20.06 -1.85 1.59
N GLU A 131 21.19 -2.55 1.54
CA GLU A 131 21.24 -3.96 1.10
C GLU A 131 20.36 -4.84 1.99
N LYS A 132 20.47 -4.70 3.31
CA LYS A 132 19.71 -5.47 4.28
C LYS A 132 18.19 -5.25 4.15
N TYR A 133 17.77 -3.98 4.06
CA TYR A 133 16.34 -3.69 3.92
C TYR A 133 15.77 -4.17 2.59
N ASN A 134 16.52 -4.06 1.48
CA ASN A 134 16.09 -4.60 0.19
C ASN A 134 16.02 -6.14 0.19
N TYR A 135 16.96 -6.81 0.85
CA TYR A 135 16.91 -8.25 1.05
C TYR A 135 15.65 -8.67 1.83
N GLU A 136 15.34 -8.02 2.97
CA GLU A 136 14.13 -8.31 3.73
C GLU A 136 12.85 -7.94 2.97
N PHE A 137 12.89 -6.89 2.17
CA PHE A 137 11.77 -6.51 1.30
C PHE A 137 11.53 -7.55 0.21
N GLY A 138 12.59 -8.11 -0.39
CA GLY A 138 12.50 -9.23 -1.32
C GLY A 138 11.79 -10.44 -0.72
N LYS A 139 12.16 -10.83 0.50
CA LYS A 139 11.47 -11.92 1.23
C LYS A 139 10.00 -11.62 1.43
N TYR A 140 9.69 -10.38 1.80
CA TYR A 140 8.32 -9.97 2.09
C TYR A 140 7.43 -9.99 0.85
N MET A 141 7.94 -9.51 -0.29
CA MET A 141 7.24 -9.58 -1.57
C MET A 141 6.94 -11.02 -1.98
N ALA A 142 7.89 -11.93 -1.79
CA ALA A 142 7.76 -13.34 -2.15
C ALA A 142 6.64 -14.06 -1.37
N ASP A 143 6.28 -13.60 -0.17
CA ASP A 143 5.19 -14.19 0.63
C ASP A 143 3.79 -13.76 0.13
N ILE A 144 3.67 -12.67 -0.65
CA ILE A 144 2.38 -12.04 -0.96
C ILE A 144 2.11 -11.95 -2.46
N CYS A 145 3.14 -11.68 -3.27
CA CYS A 145 2.99 -11.39 -4.70
C CYS A 145 3.00 -12.67 -5.54
N ASP A 146 2.17 -12.70 -6.58
CA ASP A 146 2.17 -13.79 -7.58
C ASP A 146 3.25 -13.58 -8.65
N TYR A 147 3.57 -12.31 -8.97
CA TYR A 147 4.64 -11.91 -9.88
C TYR A 147 5.38 -10.69 -9.34
N ILE A 148 6.69 -10.64 -9.56
CA ILE A 148 7.56 -9.58 -9.07
C ILE A 148 8.36 -9.00 -10.25
N PHE A 149 8.25 -7.69 -10.46
CA PHE A 149 9.07 -6.93 -11.41
C PHE A 149 10.05 -6.06 -10.64
N LEU A 150 11.34 -6.33 -10.82
CA LEU A 150 12.43 -5.57 -10.23
C LEU A 150 12.96 -4.57 -11.27
N VAL A 151 12.90 -3.28 -10.94
CA VAL A 151 13.27 -2.18 -11.83
C VAL A 151 14.70 -1.77 -11.58
N GLY A 152 15.49 -1.63 -12.65
CA GLY A 152 16.88 -1.17 -12.59
C GLY A 152 17.85 -2.23 -12.06
N THR A 153 18.99 -1.77 -11.53
CA THR A 153 20.12 -2.64 -11.15
C THR A 153 20.53 -2.53 -9.69
N ASP A 154 20.36 -1.36 -9.07
CA ASP A 154 21.02 -1.01 -7.82
C ASP A 154 20.64 -1.91 -6.64
N ASN A 155 19.34 -2.23 -6.50
CA ASN A 155 18.85 -3.06 -5.41
C ASN A 155 18.47 -4.48 -5.86
N TYR A 156 18.66 -4.78 -7.16
CA TYR A 156 18.23 -6.03 -7.78
C TYR A 156 18.76 -7.27 -7.06
N GLU A 157 20.08 -7.34 -6.86
CA GLU A 157 20.72 -8.52 -6.27
C GLU A 157 20.28 -8.76 -4.83
N ALA A 158 20.14 -7.70 -4.04
CA ALA A 158 19.68 -7.81 -2.65
C ALA A 158 18.24 -8.35 -2.58
N MET A 159 17.32 -7.78 -3.37
CA MET A 159 15.95 -8.24 -3.44
C MET A 159 15.84 -9.67 -3.97
N LEU A 160 16.53 -9.99 -5.06
CA LEU A 160 16.53 -11.32 -5.65
C LEU A 160 17.02 -12.39 -4.66
N LYS A 161 18.09 -12.08 -3.89
CA LYS A 161 18.59 -12.96 -2.83
C LYS A 161 17.53 -13.26 -1.77
N GLY A 162 16.78 -12.23 -1.34
CA GLY A 162 15.67 -12.39 -0.40
C GLY A 162 14.52 -13.22 -0.97
N ILE A 163 14.15 -13.00 -2.23
CA ILE A 163 13.13 -13.75 -2.95
C ILE A 163 13.50 -15.24 -3.03
N LYS A 164 14.74 -15.55 -3.41
CA LYS A 164 15.28 -16.92 -3.51
C LYS A 164 15.26 -17.67 -2.18
N GLU A 165 15.53 -16.98 -1.06
CA GLU A 165 15.49 -17.61 0.26
C GLU A 165 14.09 -18.13 0.63
N LYS A 166 13.04 -17.54 0.04
CA LYS A 166 11.65 -17.98 0.21
C LYS A 166 11.26 -19.14 -0.74
N ASN A 167 12.20 -19.70 -1.51
CA ASN A 167 11.94 -20.71 -2.53
C ASN A 167 10.86 -20.26 -3.56
N TYR A 168 10.83 -18.96 -3.83
CA TYR A 168 9.90 -18.39 -4.81
C TYR A 168 10.28 -18.81 -6.23
N ASP A 169 9.29 -18.99 -7.08
CA ASP A 169 9.49 -19.40 -8.49
C ASP A 169 10.18 -18.26 -9.28
N GLU A 170 11.45 -18.45 -9.60
CA GLU A 170 12.25 -17.45 -10.32
C GLU A 170 11.69 -17.11 -11.71
N GLN A 171 10.87 -17.98 -12.32
CA GLN A 171 10.20 -17.70 -13.59
C GLN A 171 9.13 -16.61 -13.46
N LYS A 172 8.74 -16.27 -12.25
CA LYS A 172 7.80 -15.20 -11.92
C LYS A 172 8.49 -13.90 -11.47
N VAL A 173 9.82 -13.84 -11.54
CA VAL A 173 10.62 -12.66 -11.25
C VAL A 173 11.17 -12.09 -12.55
N PHE A 174 10.83 -10.85 -12.84
CA PHE A 174 11.22 -10.17 -14.07
C PHE A 174 12.14 -8.99 -13.76
N LYS A 175 13.20 -8.83 -14.53
CA LYS A 175 14.05 -7.65 -14.51
C LYS A 175 13.64 -6.72 -15.63
N VAL A 176 13.39 -5.46 -15.34
CA VAL A 176 13.05 -4.42 -16.31
C VAL A 176 13.88 -3.16 -16.03
N ASN A 177 14.06 -2.32 -17.04
CA ASN A 177 14.78 -1.06 -16.85
C ASN A 177 13.85 0.06 -16.38
N LEU A 178 12.59 0.05 -16.83
CA LEU A 178 11.60 1.09 -16.53
C LEU A 178 10.28 0.46 -16.05
N PRO A 179 9.56 1.11 -15.12
CA PRO A 179 8.23 0.63 -14.67
C PRO A 179 7.23 0.47 -15.81
N GLN A 180 7.32 1.31 -16.85
CA GLN A 180 6.44 1.28 -18.03
C GLN A 180 6.61 -0.02 -18.84
N GLU A 181 7.82 -0.59 -18.86
CA GLU A 181 8.08 -1.90 -19.51
C GLU A 181 7.31 -3.01 -18.80
N ALA A 182 7.34 -3.01 -17.45
CA ALA A 182 6.58 -3.97 -16.64
C ALA A 182 5.08 -3.85 -16.90
N VAL A 183 4.53 -2.64 -16.87
CA VAL A 183 3.09 -2.41 -17.11
C VAL A 183 2.70 -2.86 -18.52
N SER A 184 3.52 -2.56 -19.54
CA SER A 184 3.28 -2.99 -20.92
C SER A 184 3.30 -4.51 -21.06
N GLN A 185 4.25 -5.17 -20.40
CA GLN A 185 4.35 -6.63 -20.39
C GLN A 185 3.14 -7.26 -19.69
N ILE A 186 2.73 -6.76 -18.53
CA ILE A 186 1.55 -7.24 -17.79
C ILE A 186 0.28 -7.14 -18.65
N ILE A 187 0.08 -6.01 -19.33
CA ILE A 187 -1.05 -5.82 -20.25
C ILE A 187 -1.01 -6.84 -21.38
N SER A 188 0.17 -7.14 -21.93
CA SER A 188 0.34 -8.08 -23.04
C SER A 188 -0.04 -9.52 -22.69
N TRP A 189 0.00 -9.90 -21.41
CA TRP A 189 -0.42 -11.23 -20.96
C TRP A 189 -1.92 -11.50 -21.14
N ASN A 190 -2.72 -10.45 -21.31
CA ASN A 190 -4.17 -10.54 -21.56
C ASN A 190 -4.89 -11.50 -20.60
N LEU A 191 -4.52 -11.42 -19.32
CA LEU A 191 -5.09 -12.22 -18.24
C LEU A 191 -6.60 -11.96 -18.15
N LYS A 192 -7.36 -13.02 -17.81
CA LYS A 192 -8.83 -12.93 -17.67
C LYS A 192 -9.27 -12.68 -16.24
N GLU A 193 -8.42 -13.03 -15.28
CA GLU A 193 -8.62 -12.81 -13.87
C GLU A 193 -8.50 -11.33 -13.51
N GLU A 194 -9.00 -10.96 -12.32
CA GLU A 194 -8.68 -9.66 -11.72
C GLU A 194 -7.18 -9.59 -11.43
N VAL A 195 -6.55 -8.50 -11.84
CA VAL A 195 -5.11 -8.27 -11.63
C VAL A 195 -4.96 -6.97 -10.85
N THR A 196 -4.17 -7.00 -9.78
CA THR A 196 -3.77 -5.80 -9.05
C THR A 196 -2.27 -5.62 -9.16
N VAL A 197 -1.84 -4.45 -9.64
CA VAL A 197 -0.43 -4.08 -9.81
C VAL A 197 -0.10 -2.96 -8.82
N LEU A 198 0.83 -3.22 -7.91
CA LEU A 198 1.40 -2.19 -7.05
C LEU A 198 2.64 -1.60 -7.72
N LEU A 199 2.60 -0.31 -8.01
CA LEU A 199 3.78 0.48 -8.34
C LEU A 199 4.31 1.05 -7.02
N GLU A 200 5.39 0.44 -6.51
CA GLU A 200 5.95 0.76 -5.21
C GLU A 200 7.29 1.47 -5.39
N ASN A 201 7.35 2.67 -4.86
CA ASN A 201 8.47 3.60 -5.02
C ASN A 201 8.72 3.99 -6.48
N ASP A 202 9.36 5.12 -6.70
CA ASP A 202 9.92 5.54 -7.98
C ASP A 202 11.35 5.99 -7.74
N LEU A 203 12.21 5.83 -8.74
CA LEU A 203 13.54 6.39 -8.67
C LEU A 203 13.44 7.90 -8.92
N PRO A 204 13.97 8.75 -8.03
CA PRO A 204 14.13 10.16 -8.32
C PRO A 204 14.80 10.37 -9.68
N ASP A 205 14.45 11.44 -10.40
CA ASP A 205 14.98 11.73 -11.75
C ASP A 205 16.51 11.66 -11.89
N ASN A 206 17.24 11.92 -10.79
CA ASN A 206 18.70 11.82 -10.73
C ASN A 206 19.24 10.38 -10.70
N TYR A 207 18.40 9.36 -10.53
CA TYR A 207 18.77 7.94 -10.62
C TYR A 207 18.40 7.30 -11.98
N ASN A 208 17.73 8.06 -12.85
CA ASN A 208 17.34 7.64 -14.20
C ASN A 208 18.39 7.98 -15.28
N LEU A 209 19.69 8.09 -14.90
CA LEU A 209 20.80 8.39 -15.81
C LEU A 209 21.50 7.13 -16.28
#